data_2ca2723de200d2a3285c61e4f7eaf920
#
_entry.id   2ca2723de200d2a3285c61e4f7eaf920
#
_cell.length_a   1.000
_cell.length_b   1.000
_cell.length_c   1.000
_cell.angle_alpha   90.00
_cell.angle_beta   90.00
_cell.angle_gamma   90.00
#
_symmetry.space_group_name_H-M   'P 1'
#
loop_
_entity.id
_entity.type
_entity.pdbx_description
1 polymer ?
#
loop_
_entity_poly.entity_id
_entity_poly.type
_entity_poly.pdbx_seq_one_letter_code
_entity_poly.pdbx_strand_id
1 'polypeptide(L)'
;MKMKKFGAIVLAGLMAVSLVGCGGNSSSKNEEKTYIIATDKTYPPFEMEDDSGKLVGVDMDLIRAIAKNQKFKIKINSLGFDAACTALESGEADGVIAGMSINDERKQKYDCSDQYYETGVSMGVAKKSGIKGYADLKGKTVVAKTSTAGLKYAQSIKDKYGFKLEVVEESTFMFEKVKSGEAAACFEDYPVLKYMVKTGQLNFDIPCGK
;
A
#
# COMPACT_ATOMS: atom_id res chain seq x y z
N MET A 1 31.70 49.64 -36.33
CA MET A 1 31.53 50.40 -37.61
C MET A 1 30.17 50.02 -38.15
N LYS A 2 29.30 51.04 -38.34
CA LYS A 2 28.06 51.14 -39.11
C LYS A 2 26.80 50.39 -38.61
N MET A 3 25.98 51.17 -37.91
CA MET A 3 24.50 51.11 -37.86
C MET A 3 23.86 51.17 -39.26
N LYS A 4 22.72 50.49 -39.46
CA LYS A 4 21.67 51.05 -40.30
C LYS A 4 20.27 50.70 -39.70
N LYS A 5 19.53 51.78 -39.47
CA LYS A 5 18.13 51.87 -39.10
C LYS A 5 17.19 51.70 -40.33
N PHE A 6 15.91 51.62 -40.05
CA PHE A 6 14.68 51.81 -40.83
C PHE A 6 13.87 50.52 -40.96
N GLY A 7 12.57 50.49 -40.76
CA GLY A 7 11.61 51.55 -40.58
C GLY A 7 10.27 50.97 -40.11
N ALA A 8 9.56 51.79 -39.38
CA ALA A 8 8.22 51.57 -38.90
C ALA A 8 7.19 51.65 -40.08
N ILE A 9 6.20 50.74 -40.08
CA ILE A 9 4.95 50.99 -40.80
C ILE A 9 3.80 50.73 -39.82
N VAL A 10 3.16 51.83 -39.44
CA VAL A 10 1.86 51.89 -38.80
C VAL A 10 0.79 51.66 -39.84
N LEU A 11 -0.12 50.70 -39.62
CA LEU A 11 -1.39 50.69 -40.29
C LEU A 11 -2.51 50.45 -39.25
N ALA A 12 -3.18 51.54 -38.97
CA ALA A 12 -4.45 51.55 -38.25
C ALA A 12 -5.58 51.16 -39.24
N GLY A 13 -6.50 50.32 -38.80
CA GLY A 13 -7.65 50.03 -39.65
C GLY A 13 -8.72 49.15 -38.99
N LEU A 14 -9.74 49.78 -38.50
CA LEU A 14 -11.14 49.38 -38.33
C LEU A 14 -11.52 48.30 -37.32
N MET A 15 -12.16 48.76 -36.26
CA MET A 15 -13.15 48.08 -35.43
C MET A 15 -14.29 47.50 -36.34
N ALA A 16 -14.58 46.24 -36.10
CA ALA A 16 -15.91 45.69 -36.36
C ALA A 16 -16.36 44.94 -35.11
N VAL A 17 -17.20 45.61 -34.33
CA VAL A 17 -17.96 45.01 -33.22
C VAL A 17 -18.99 44.07 -33.85
N SER A 18 -18.81 42.78 -33.65
CA SER A 18 -19.85 41.78 -33.81
C SER A 18 -20.12 41.13 -32.45
N LEU A 19 -21.03 41.72 -31.71
CA LEU A 19 -21.77 41.06 -30.62
C LEU A 19 -22.62 39.94 -31.24
N VAL A 20 -22.08 38.74 -31.29
CA VAL A 20 -22.91 37.54 -31.45
C VAL A 20 -22.99 36.92 -30.07
N GLY A 21 -24.09 37.19 -29.41
CA GLY A 21 -24.52 36.48 -28.22
C GLY A 21 -24.79 35.02 -28.61
N CYS A 22 -23.87 34.13 -28.31
CA CYS A 22 -24.16 32.72 -28.18
C CYS A 22 -24.26 32.43 -26.70
N GLY A 23 -25.50 32.38 -26.22
CA GLY A 23 -25.85 31.68 -24.98
C GLY A 23 -25.51 30.21 -25.13
N GLY A 24 -24.24 29.85 -25.02
CA GLY A 24 -23.79 28.51 -24.86
C GLY A 24 -24.06 28.09 -23.41
N ASN A 25 -25.12 27.32 -23.25
CA ASN A 25 -25.35 26.55 -22.02
C ASN A 25 -24.18 25.57 -21.88
N SER A 26 -23.09 26.02 -21.24
CA SER A 26 -22.01 25.17 -20.84
C SER A 26 -22.54 24.28 -19.70
N SER A 27 -23.24 23.22 -20.12
CA SER A 27 -23.40 22.06 -19.28
C SER A 27 -21.96 21.57 -18.99
N SER A 28 -21.37 22.07 -17.91
CA SER A 28 -20.21 21.42 -17.33
C SER A 28 -20.69 20.01 -16.96
N LYS A 29 -20.45 19.05 -17.86
CA LYS A 29 -20.45 17.65 -17.45
C LYS A 29 -19.43 17.62 -16.32
N ASN A 30 -19.91 17.54 -15.09
CA ASN A 30 -19.09 17.08 -13.98
C ASN A 30 -18.62 15.69 -14.39
N GLU A 31 -17.47 15.60 -15.01
CA GLU A 31 -16.80 14.31 -15.18
C GLU A 31 -16.50 13.86 -13.77
N GLU A 32 -17.19 12.80 -13.35
CA GLU A 32 -16.95 12.17 -12.04
C GLU A 32 -15.47 11.84 -11.95
N LYS A 33 -14.77 12.50 -11.03
CA LYS A 33 -13.34 12.27 -10.82
C LYS A 33 -13.10 10.79 -10.55
N THR A 34 -12.20 10.17 -11.30
CA THR A 34 -11.74 8.80 -11.05
C THR A 34 -10.46 8.87 -10.23
N TYR A 35 -10.50 8.30 -9.03
CA TYR A 35 -9.34 8.22 -8.15
C TYR A 35 -8.55 6.94 -8.40
N ILE A 36 -7.23 7.05 -8.43
CA ILE A 36 -6.31 5.92 -8.52
C ILE A 36 -5.97 5.47 -7.11
N ILE A 37 -6.36 4.25 -6.77
CA ILE A 37 -6.11 3.64 -5.45
C ILE A 37 -5.07 2.54 -5.62
N ALA A 38 -3.92 2.72 -5.00
CA ALA A 38 -2.88 1.69 -4.97
C ALA A 38 -3.09 0.73 -3.80
N THR A 39 -2.72 -0.53 -3.99
CA THR A 39 -2.89 -1.59 -3.00
C THR A 39 -1.83 -2.68 -3.14
N ASP A 40 -1.71 -3.54 -2.14
CA ASP A 40 -1.01 -4.82 -2.20
C ASP A 40 -1.95 -5.92 -2.74
N LYS A 41 -1.45 -7.14 -2.88
CA LYS A 41 -2.22 -8.34 -3.27
C LYS A 41 -1.83 -9.59 -2.49
N THR A 42 -0.97 -9.44 -1.50
CA THR A 42 -0.38 -10.56 -0.74
C THR A 42 -0.64 -10.43 0.76
N TYR A 43 -1.75 -9.79 1.16
CA TYR A 43 -2.08 -9.48 2.55
C TYR A 43 -3.50 -9.95 2.96
N PRO A 44 -3.80 -11.26 2.87
CA PRO A 44 -5.12 -11.80 3.24
C PRO A 44 -5.37 -11.64 4.75
N PRO A 45 -6.62 -11.38 5.20
CA PRO A 45 -7.84 -11.29 4.40
C PRO A 45 -8.17 -9.88 3.89
N PHE A 46 -7.24 -8.91 3.99
CA PHE A 46 -7.48 -7.51 3.65
C PHE A 46 -7.48 -7.30 2.13
N GLU A 47 -6.43 -7.73 1.45
CA GLU A 47 -6.33 -7.74 -0.01
C GLU A 47 -5.54 -8.95 -0.51
N MET A 48 -6.11 -9.63 -1.50
CA MET A 48 -5.54 -10.82 -2.12
C MET A 48 -6.16 -11.05 -3.50
N GLU A 49 -5.48 -11.79 -4.34
CA GLU A 49 -6.06 -12.31 -5.57
C GLU A 49 -6.78 -13.63 -5.28
N ASP A 50 -8.01 -13.77 -5.78
CA ASP A 50 -8.73 -15.05 -5.78
C ASP A 50 -8.23 -15.95 -6.94
N ASP A 51 -8.76 -17.17 -7.03
CA ASP A 51 -8.37 -18.15 -8.05
C ASP A 51 -8.61 -17.66 -9.50
N SER A 52 -9.41 -16.63 -9.68
CA SER A 52 -9.65 -15.97 -10.99
C SER A 52 -8.70 -14.80 -11.27
N GLY A 53 -7.81 -14.45 -10.33
CA GLY A 53 -6.93 -13.30 -10.40
C GLY A 53 -7.63 -11.97 -10.05
N LYS A 54 -8.84 -12.02 -9.49
CA LYS A 54 -9.56 -10.83 -9.07
C LYS A 54 -9.10 -10.41 -7.67
N LEU A 55 -8.85 -9.12 -7.50
CA LEU A 55 -8.60 -8.53 -6.17
C LEU A 55 -9.87 -8.57 -5.31
N VAL A 56 -9.76 -9.23 -4.16
CA VAL A 56 -10.80 -9.42 -3.15
C VAL A 56 -10.24 -9.17 -1.76
N GLY A 57 -11.13 -9.04 -0.77
CA GLY A 57 -10.77 -8.88 0.63
C GLY A 57 -11.44 -7.68 1.27
N VAL A 58 -11.21 -7.52 2.57
CA VAL A 58 -11.86 -6.49 3.40
C VAL A 58 -11.60 -5.08 2.84
N ASP A 59 -10.37 -4.78 2.49
CA ASP A 59 -9.97 -3.48 1.96
C ASP A 59 -10.59 -3.20 0.60
N MET A 60 -10.68 -4.23 -0.23
CA MET A 60 -11.30 -4.12 -1.56
C MET A 60 -12.81 -3.88 -1.48
N ASP A 61 -13.48 -4.52 -0.53
CA ASP A 61 -14.92 -4.32 -0.29
C ASP A 61 -15.16 -2.94 0.33
N LEU A 62 -14.31 -2.52 1.26
CA LEU A 62 -14.41 -1.22 1.93
C LEU A 62 -14.26 -0.07 0.93
N ILE A 63 -13.20 -0.04 0.13
CA ILE A 63 -12.97 1.06 -0.81
C ILE A 63 -14.04 1.13 -1.90
N ARG A 64 -14.53 -0.03 -2.38
CA ARG A 64 -15.65 -0.07 -3.32
C ARG A 64 -16.95 0.44 -2.71
N ALA A 65 -17.21 0.11 -1.45
CA ALA A 65 -18.38 0.60 -0.72
C ALA A 65 -18.32 2.11 -0.49
N ILE A 66 -17.15 2.64 -0.11
CA ILE A 66 -16.91 4.08 0.06
C ILE A 66 -17.14 4.81 -1.27
N ALA A 67 -16.52 4.34 -2.35
CA ALA A 67 -16.65 4.95 -3.67
C ALA A 67 -18.12 5.00 -4.14
N LYS A 68 -18.85 3.91 -3.94
CA LYS A 68 -20.29 3.84 -4.26
C LYS A 68 -21.11 4.82 -3.41
N ASN A 69 -20.87 4.86 -2.09
CA ASN A 69 -21.61 5.73 -1.17
C ASN A 69 -21.35 7.21 -1.46
N GLN A 70 -20.09 7.58 -1.69
CA GLN A 70 -19.64 8.94 -1.94
C GLN A 70 -19.73 9.36 -3.42
N LYS A 71 -20.20 8.47 -4.31
CA LYS A 71 -20.46 8.72 -5.74
C LYS A 71 -19.22 9.21 -6.51
N PHE A 72 -18.07 8.59 -6.27
CA PHE A 72 -16.88 8.78 -7.11
C PHE A 72 -16.43 7.46 -7.73
N LYS A 73 -15.62 7.56 -8.79
CA LYS A 73 -15.05 6.39 -9.48
C LYS A 73 -13.67 6.07 -8.92
N ILE A 74 -13.33 4.79 -8.91
CA ILE A 74 -11.98 4.33 -8.55
C ILE A 74 -11.40 3.43 -9.63
N LYS A 75 -10.08 3.51 -9.79
CA LYS A 75 -9.26 2.53 -10.47
C LYS A 75 -8.30 1.95 -9.44
N ILE A 76 -8.32 0.65 -9.24
CA ILE A 76 -7.44 -0.02 -8.28
C ILE A 76 -6.21 -0.52 -9.04
N ASN A 77 -5.01 -0.14 -8.56
CA ASN A 77 -3.72 -0.57 -9.06
C ASN A 77 -3.05 -1.46 -7.99
N SER A 78 -2.85 -2.73 -8.31
CA SER A 78 -2.15 -3.69 -7.46
C SER A 78 -0.65 -3.63 -7.75
N LEU A 79 0.14 -3.09 -6.84
CA LEU A 79 1.56 -2.78 -7.05
C LEU A 79 2.51 -3.51 -6.07
N GLY A 80 1.97 -4.10 -5.00
CA GLY A 80 2.73 -4.47 -3.80
C GLY A 80 2.88 -3.28 -2.84
N PHE A 81 3.07 -3.57 -1.54
CA PHE A 81 2.93 -2.56 -0.48
C PHE A 81 3.91 -1.39 -0.61
N ASP A 82 5.20 -1.68 -0.80
CA ASP A 82 6.24 -0.65 -0.90
C ASP A 82 6.04 0.23 -2.14
N ALA A 83 5.74 -0.39 -3.28
CA ALA A 83 5.44 0.32 -4.52
C ALA A 83 4.14 1.14 -4.43
N ALA A 84 3.12 0.68 -3.69
CA ALA A 84 1.90 1.44 -3.44
C ALA A 84 2.17 2.71 -2.63
N CYS A 85 3.02 2.63 -1.60
CA CYS A 85 3.47 3.80 -0.84
C CYS A 85 4.24 4.78 -1.73
N THR A 86 5.14 4.29 -2.56
CA THR A 86 5.90 5.11 -3.52
C THR A 86 4.99 5.81 -4.53
N ALA A 87 3.99 5.10 -5.06
CA ALA A 87 3.01 5.68 -6.00
C ALA A 87 2.18 6.81 -5.36
N LEU A 88 1.85 6.69 -4.06
CA LEU A 88 1.20 7.77 -3.31
C LEU A 88 2.15 8.98 -3.15
N GLU A 89 3.39 8.75 -2.76
CA GLU A 89 4.38 9.80 -2.54
C GLU A 89 4.75 10.56 -3.83
N SER A 90 4.75 9.87 -4.97
CA SER A 90 5.00 10.48 -6.29
C SER A 90 3.76 11.15 -6.92
N GLY A 91 2.58 10.94 -6.35
CA GLY A 91 1.32 11.42 -6.92
C GLY A 91 0.78 10.58 -8.09
N GLU A 92 1.34 9.39 -8.33
CA GLU A 92 0.81 8.42 -9.30
C GLU A 92 -0.46 7.72 -8.80
N ALA A 93 -0.66 7.69 -7.47
CA ALA A 93 -1.89 7.26 -6.83
C ALA A 93 -2.47 8.39 -5.98
N ASP A 94 -3.81 8.47 -5.95
CA ASP A 94 -4.54 9.43 -5.10
C ASP A 94 -4.72 8.90 -3.66
N GLY A 95 -4.59 7.60 -3.47
CA GLY A 95 -4.71 6.95 -2.15
C GLY A 95 -4.16 5.54 -2.12
N VAL A 96 -3.91 5.06 -0.91
CA VAL A 96 -3.50 3.67 -0.64
C VAL A 96 -4.48 3.04 0.33
N ILE A 97 -4.89 1.81 0.04
CA ILE A 97 -5.58 0.93 0.97
C ILE A 97 -4.92 -0.45 0.93
N ALA A 98 -4.26 -0.86 1.99
CA ALA A 98 -3.43 -2.05 2.05
C ALA A 98 -3.20 -2.53 3.50
N GLY A 99 -4.25 -2.59 4.33
CA GLY A 99 -4.12 -2.92 5.74
C GLY A 99 -3.09 -2.07 6.49
N MET A 100 -2.86 -0.86 6.01
CA MET A 100 -1.74 -0.02 6.41
C MET A 100 -1.86 0.46 7.86
N SER A 101 -1.00 -0.01 8.76
CA SER A 101 -0.97 0.42 10.16
C SER A 101 -0.74 1.91 10.29
N ILE A 102 -1.55 2.58 11.11
CA ILE A 102 -1.39 3.98 11.48
C ILE A 102 -0.32 4.08 12.58
N ASN A 103 0.73 4.87 12.34
CA ASN A 103 1.78 5.17 13.32
C ASN A 103 2.28 6.61 13.15
N ASP A 104 3.06 7.11 14.12
CA ASP A 104 3.48 8.52 14.14
C ASP A 104 4.37 8.90 12.95
N GLU A 105 5.20 7.98 12.45
CA GLU A 105 6.04 8.22 11.27
C GLU A 105 5.17 8.40 10.00
N ARG A 106 4.18 7.52 9.82
CA ARG A 106 3.25 7.59 8.68
C ARG A 106 2.34 8.81 8.74
N LYS A 107 1.88 9.19 9.95
CA LYS A 107 1.11 10.44 10.15
C LYS A 107 1.88 11.70 9.78
N GLN A 108 3.21 11.68 9.77
CA GLN A 108 4.03 12.81 9.31
C GLN A 108 4.11 12.91 7.79
N LYS A 109 3.82 11.81 7.08
CA LYS A 109 3.91 11.73 5.61
C LYS A 109 2.56 11.71 4.93
N TYR A 110 1.54 11.13 5.56
CA TYR A 110 0.25 10.82 4.96
C TYR A 110 -0.90 11.32 5.82
N ASP A 111 -1.97 11.74 5.17
CA ASP A 111 -3.28 11.89 5.78
C ASP A 111 -3.91 10.50 5.92
N CYS A 112 -4.10 10.08 7.17
CA CYS A 112 -4.67 8.78 7.48
C CYS A 112 -6.18 8.89 7.68
N SER A 113 -6.93 7.88 7.24
CA SER A 113 -8.33 7.71 7.61
C SER A 113 -8.50 7.42 9.10
N ASP A 114 -9.74 7.36 9.57
CA ASP A 114 -10.05 6.71 10.85
C ASP A 114 -9.63 5.23 10.80
N GLN A 115 -9.28 4.70 11.97
CA GLN A 115 -8.93 3.30 12.12
C GLN A 115 -10.17 2.43 11.88
N TYR A 116 -10.07 1.47 10.95
CA TYR A 116 -11.15 0.53 10.64
C TYR A 116 -10.90 -0.89 11.16
N TYR A 117 -9.66 -1.17 11.60
CA TYR A 117 -9.29 -2.45 12.21
C TYR A 117 -8.19 -2.25 13.26
N GLU A 118 -8.20 -3.06 14.33
CA GLU A 118 -7.17 -3.05 15.38
C GLU A 118 -6.38 -4.35 15.34
N THR A 119 -5.07 -4.25 15.29
CA THR A 119 -4.16 -5.40 15.22
C THR A 119 -2.82 -5.12 15.87
N GLY A 120 -2.01 -6.17 15.98
CA GLY A 120 -0.63 -6.11 16.39
C GLY A 120 0.24 -7.09 15.62
N VAL A 121 1.54 -6.86 15.66
CA VAL A 121 2.54 -7.73 15.02
C VAL A 121 2.68 -9.04 15.81
N SER A 122 2.72 -10.14 15.10
CA SER A 122 2.89 -11.48 15.63
C SER A 122 4.06 -12.20 14.98
N MET A 123 4.58 -13.20 15.67
CA MET A 123 5.61 -14.09 15.15
C MET A 123 4.98 -15.36 14.59
N GLY A 124 5.23 -15.65 13.32
CA GLY A 124 4.87 -16.92 12.67
C GLY A 124 6.08 -17.84 12.59
N VAL A 125 5.92 -19.11 12.96
CA VAL A 125 6.97 -20.14 12.90
C VAL A 125 6.41 -21.41 12.29
N ALA A 126 7.23 -22.20 11.61
CA ALA A 126 6.80 -23.49 11.09
C ALA A 126 6.34 -24.40 12.24
N LYS A 127 5.24 -25.13 12.03
CA LYS A 127 4.72 -26.08 13.01
C LYS A 127 5.79 -27.11 13.34
N LYS A 128 5.90 -27.46 14.62
CA LYS A 128 6.94 -28.36 15.15
C LYS A 128 8.38 -27.83 15.06
N SER A 129 8.61 -26.53 14.79
CA SER A 129 9.94 -25.90 14.82
C SER A 129 10.61 -25.93 16.20
N GLY A 130 9.82 -26.13 17.25
CA GLY A 130 10.28 -26.05 18.64
C GLY A 130 10.42 -24.62 19.18
N ILE A 131 10.19 -23.60 18.35
CA ILE A 131 10.26 -22.19 18.74
C ILE A 131 8.99 -21.80 19.49
N LYS A 132 9.16 -21.36 20.74
CA LYS A 132 8.06 -20.98 21.64
C LYS A 132 8.06 -19.50 22.00
N GLY A 133 9.14 -18.79 21.69
CA GLY A 133 9.28 -17.38 22.01
C GLY A 133 10.50 -16.74 21.34
N TYR A 134 10.65 -15.44 21.54
CA TYR A 134 11.73 -14.66 20.90
C TYR A 134 13.13 -15.12 21.32
N ALA A 135 13.28 -15.65 22.54
CA ALA A 135 14.58 -16.15 23.02
C ALA A 135 15.12 -17.32 22.18
N ASP A 136 14.22 -18.09 21.57
CA ASP A 136 14.59 -19.24 20.74
C ASP A 136 15.12 -18.83 19.36
N LEU A 137 15.05 -17.53 19.01
CA LEU A 137 15.53 -16.97 17.74
C LEU A 137 17.04 -16.70 17.73
N LYS A 138 17.74 -16.80 18.86
CA LYS A 138 19.17 -16.49 18.98
C LYS A 138 19.99 -17.24 17.92
N GLY A 139 20.76 -16.49 17.12
CA GLY A 139 21.61 -16.99 16.05
C GLY A 139 20.88 -17.46 14.78
N LYS A 140 19.53 -17.46 14.77
CA LYS A 140 18.71 -17.88 13.64
C LYS A 140 18.44 -16.73 12.69
N THR A 141 18.01 -17.05 11.46
CA THR A 141 17.50 -16.08 10.50
C THR A 141 16.00 -15.88 10.70
N VAL A 142 15.58 -14.63 10.77
CA VAL A 142 14.18 -14.19 10.82
C VAL A 142 13.93 -13.36 9.57
N VAL A 143 12.77 -13.49 8.99
CA VAL A 143 12.40 -12.78 7.77
C VAL A 143 11.22 -11.85 8.00
N ALA A 144 11.24 -10.66 7.39
CA ALA A 144 10.13 -9.71 7.42
C ALA A 144 10.01 -9.00 6.07
N LYS A 145 8.79 -8.52 5.77
CA LYS A 145 8.50 -7.78 4.54
C LYS A 145 8.92 -6.32 4.67
N THR A 146 9.50 -5.76 3.60
CA THR A 146 9.93 -4.36 3.54
C THR A 146 8.78 -3.39 3.84
N SER A 147 9.10 -2.23 4.41
CA SER A 147 8.20 -1.11 4.69
C SER A 147 7.03 -1.41 5.64
N THR A 148 7.00 -2.60 6.29
CA THR A 148 5.91 -3.04 7.17
C THR A 148 6.15 -2.75 8.65
N ALA A 149 5.06 -2.80 9.43
CA ALA A 149 5.14 -2.79 10.89
C ALA A 149 5.89 -4.02 11.44
N GLY A 150 5.76 -5.18 10.78
CA GLY A 150 6.48 -6.40 11.09
C GLY A 150 7.99 -6.23 10.99
N LEU A 151 8.48 -5.59 9.94
CA LEU A 151 9.90 -5.28 9.78
C LEU A 151 10.39 -4.34 10.89
N LYS A 152 9.66 -3.26 11.14
CA LYS A 152 10.01 -2.28 12.19
C LYS A 152 10.09 -2.94 13.57
N TYR A 153 9.13 -3.81 13.87
CA TYR A 153 9.13 -4.58 15.11
C TYR A 153 10.33 -5.54 15.19
N ALA A 154 10.59 -6.31 14.14
CA ALA A 154 11.75 -7.21 14.07
C ALA A 154 13.07 -6.46 14.30
N GLN A 155 13.25 -5.29 13.67
CA GLN A 155 14.41 -4.42 13.86
C GLN A 155 14.58 -3.98 15.31
N SER A 156 13.47 -3.62 15.99
CA SER A 156 13.51 -3.11 17.37
C SER A 156 13.94 -4.16 18.40
N ILE A 157 13.76 -5.45 18.10
CA ILE A 157 14.08 -6.54 19.02
C ILE A 157 15.27 -7.40 18.59
N LYS A 158 15.79 -7.21 17.37
CA LYS A 158 16.84 -8.02 16.75
C LYS A 158 18.06 -8.18 17.65
N ASP A 159 18.59 -7.09 18.13
CA ASP A 159 19.83 -7.09 18.94
C ASP A 159 19.59 -7.70 20.33
N LYS A 160 18.43 -7.45 20.91
CA LYS A 160 18.03 -8.02 22.20
C LYS A 160 17.98 -9.56 22.17
N TYR A 161 17.48 -10.14 21.08
CA TYR A 161 17.31 -11.59 20.97
C TYR A 161 18.38 -12.26 20.10
N GLY A 162 19.26 -11.47 19.47
CA GLY A 162 20.45 -11.96 18.77
C GLY A 162 20.17 -12.77 17.51
N PHE A 163 19.13 -12.43 16.73
CA PHE A 163 18.82 -13.07 15.46
C PHE A 163 19.32 -12.25 14.26
N LYS A 164 19.48 -12.91 13.12
CA LYS A 164 19.76 -12.26 11.84
C LYS A 164 18.44 -11.90 11.18
N LEU A 165 18.35 -10.70 10.60
CA LEU A 165 17.14 -10.23 9.93
C LEU A 165 17.37 -10.19 8.42
N GLU A 166 16.51 -10.88 7.69
CA GLU A 166 16.41 -10.85 6.24
C GLU A 166 15.14 -10.08 5.83
N VAL A 167 15.23 -9.28 4.77
CA VAL A 167 14.12 -8.46 4.28
C VAL A 167 13.74 -8.93 2.88
N VAL A 168 12.45 -9.08 2.65
CA VAL A 168 11.86 -9.47 1.36
C VAL A 168 10.78 -8.48 0.94
N GLU A 169 10.45 -8.47 -0.33
CA GLU A 169 9.48 -7.51 -0.87
C GLU A 169 8.01 -7.96 -0.71
N GLU A 170 7.76 -9.28 -0.69
CA GLU A 170 6.40 -9.82 -0.63
C GLU A 170 6.22 -10.85 0.51
N SER A 171 5.02 -10.88 1.08
CA SER A 171 4.66 -11.83 2.14
C SER A 171 4.74 -13.28 1.68
N THR A 172 4.50 -13.55 0.40
CA THR A 172 4.61 -14.91 -0.17
C THR A 172 6.02 -15.46 -0.02
N PHE A 173 7.05 -14.70 -0.39
CA PHE A 173 8.44 -15.09 -0.21
C PHE A 173 8.82 -15.24 1.26
N MET A 174 8.30 -14.35 2.11
CA MET A 174 8.51 -14.43 3.56
C MET A 174 8.01 -15.75 4.13
N PHE A 175 6.80 -16.16 3.77
CA PHE A 175 6.22 -17.40 4.26
C PHE A 175 6.92 -18.65 3.68
N GLU A 176 7.32 -18.61 2.41
CA GLU A 176 8.06 -19.73 1.80
C GLU A 176 9.41 -19.97 2.48
N LYS A 177 10.14 -18.91 2.85
CA LYS A 177 11.39 -19.06 3.60
C LYS A 177 11.21 -19.71 4.97
N VAL A 178 10.09 -19.46 5.64
CA VAL A 178 9.78 -20.15 6.90
C VAL A 178 9.33 -21.58 6.66
N LYS A 179 8.54 -21.84 5.61
CA LYS A 179 8.12 -23.20 5.24
C LYS A 179 9.29 -24.08 4.84
N SER A 180 10.26 -23.55 4.08
CA SER A 180 11.46 -24.28 3.64
C SER A 180 12.48 -24.50 4.78
N GLY A 181 12.38 -23.74 5.87
CA GLY A 181 13.35 -23.76 6.96
C GLY A 181 14.57 -22.85 6.72
N GLU A 182 14.59 -22.06 5.63
CA GLU A 182 15.62 -21.03 5.40
C GLU A 182 15.55 -19.93 6.46
N ALA A 183 14.33 -19.59 6.91
CA ALA A 183 14.10 -18.72 8.03
C ALA A 183 13.41 -19.47 9.18
N ALA A 184 13.77 -19.16 10.41
CA ALA A 184 13.21 -19.77 11.60
C ALA A 184 11.83 -19.18 11.96
N ALA A 185 11.60 -17.91 11.63
CA ALA A 185 10.37 -17.18 11.93
C ALA A 185 10.15 -16.04 10.95
N CYS A 186 8.91 -15.59 10.85
CA CYS A 186 8.55 -14.31 10.24
C CYS A 186 7.80 -13.43 11.25
N PHE A 187 7.80 -12.11 10.95
CA PHE A 187 6.94 -11.15 11.65
C PHE A 187 5.91 -10.59 10.68
N GLU A 188 4.64 -10.78 11.04
CA GLU A 188 3.49 -10.35 10.26
C GLU A 188 2.35 -9.92 11.20
N ASP A 189 1.37 -9.22 10.70
CA ASP A 189 0.20 -8.87 11.49
C ASP A 189 -0.63 -10.11 11.86
N TYR A 190 -1.09 -10.13 13.10
CA TYR A 190 -1.81 -11.28 13.67
C TYR A 190 -3.00 -11.76 12.84
N PRO A 191 -3.91 -10.90 12.31
CA PRO A 191 -5.03 -11.36 11.50
C PRO A 191 -4.62 -12.07 10.23
N VAL A 192 -3.51 -11.67 9.60
CA VAL A 192 -2.97 -12.32 8.40
C VAL A 192 -2.49 -13.73 8.73
N LEU A 193 -1.60 -13.86 9.71
CA LEU A 193 -1.14 -15.19 10.15
C LEU A 193 -2.29 -16.09 10.58
N LYS A 194 -3.20 -15.55 11.38
CA LYS A 194 -4.36 -16.31 11.88
C LYS A 194 -5.28 -16.77 10.75
N TYR A 195 -5.56 -15.90 9.78
CA TYR A 195 -6.37 -16.23 8.61
C TYR A 195 -5.72 -17.36 7.81
N MET A 196 -4.46 -17.22 7.44
CA MET A 196 -3.74 -18.17 6.61
C MET A 196 -3.55 -19.54 7.29
N VAL A 197 -3.34 -19.54 8.61
CA VAL A 197 -3.29 -20.79 9.40
C VAL A 197 -4.68 -21.44 9.47
N LYS A 198 -5.73 -20.65 9.71
CA LYS A 198 -7.10 -21.16 9.79
C LYS A 198 -7.61 -21.73 8.48
N THR A 199 -7.23 -21.15 7.37
CA THR A 199 -7.61 -21.59 6.02
C THR A 199 -6.70 -22.70 5.46
N GLY A 200 -5.69 -23.14 6.23
CA GLY A 200 -4.77 -24.21 5.83
C GLY A 200 -3.69 -23.78 4.84
N GLN A 201 -3.58 -22.49 4.51
CA GLN A 201 -2.55 -21.96 3.62
C GLN A 201 -1.15 -21.98 4.26
N LEU A 202 -1.09 -21.83 5.59
CA LEU A 202 0.13 -21.93 6.38
C LEU A 202 0.00 -23.00 7.47
N ASN A 203 1.00 -23.87 7.54
CA ASN A 203 1.15 -24.83 8.63
C ASN A 203 2.10 -24.25 9.70
N PHE A 204 1.67 -23.17 10.33
CA PHE A 204 2.44 -22.41 11.30
C PHE A 204 1.82 -22.43 12.69
N ASP A 205 2.67 -22.20 13.70
CA ASP A 205 2.28 -21.77 15.03
C ASP A 205 2.51 -20.26 15.19
N ILE A 206 1.72 -19.62 16.07
CA ILE A 206 1.82 -18.18 16.37
C ILE A 206 2.12 -18.04 17.88
N PRO A 207 3.37 -18.24 18.31
CA PRO A 207 3.68 -18.33 19.73
C PRO A 207 3.73 -16.98 20.45
N CYS A 208 3.88 -15.87 19.73
CA CYS A 208 4.02 -14.52 20.32
C CYS A 208 3.30 -13.47 19.49
N GLY A 209 2.78 -12.45 20.19
CA GLY A 209 2.05 -11.33 19.61
C GLY A 209 0.55 -11.58 19.54
N LYS A 210 -0.21 -10.49 19.43
CA LYS A 210 -1.67 -10.49 19.20
C LYS A 210 -2.02 -9.27 18.37
#